data_8ff74ea900e86e336a48b683b2f4ccc9
#
_entry.id   8ff74ea900e86e336a48b683b2f4ccc9
#
_cell.length_a   1.000
_cell.length_b   1.000
_cell.length_c   1.000
_cell.angle_alpha   90.00
_cell.angle_beta   90.00
_cell.angle_gamma   90.00
#
_symmetry.space_group_name_H-M   'P 1'
#
loop_
_entity.id
_entity.type
_entity.pdbx_description
1 polymer ?
#
loop_
_entity_poly.entity_id
_entity_poly.type
_entity_poly.pdbx_seq_one_letter_code
_entity_poly.pdbx_strand_id
1 'polypeptide(L)'
;MNKTVVLTTILTIVLLLASGFYFFLLTIWTATTETTDIRYYSRAYDQIEDEDGVENVFPRRIPDDAENIDFSYRPQFLQGGEVFELSYTTTEEKLTEWKTVLTREAEWIGSNKEWHEANHWGFHGEDSVRYHFDWDGGYNHGEWSYVLIDEDANRITFFYEDW
;
A
#
# COMPACT_ATOMS: atom_id res chain seq x y z
N MET A 1 -24.26 -35.38 40.64
CA MET A 1 -24.28 -34.18 39.77
C MET A 1 -25.35 -34.42 38.68
N ASN A 2 -26.26 -33.46 38.51
CA ASN A 2 -27.39 -33.62 37.57
C ASN A 2 -26.86 -33.65 36.12
N LYS A 3 -27.16 -34.71 35.35
CA LYS A 3 -26.69 -34.92 33.95
C LYS A 3 -27.06 -33.74 33.03
N THR A 4 -28.21 -33.08 33.28
CA THR A 4 -28.67 -31.93 32.53
C THR A 4 -27.75 -30.73 32.77
N VAL A 5 -27.35 -30.49 34.05
CA VAL A 5 -26.41 -29.37 34.35
C VAL A 5 -25.06 -29.57 33.71
N VAL A 6 -24.55 -30.80 33.72
CA VAL A 6 -23.27 -31.12 33.06
C VAL A 6 -23.35 -30.86 31.55
N LEU A 7 -24.43 -31.34 30.91
CA LEU A 7 -24.60 -31.19 29.47
C LEU A 7 -24.74 -29.71 29.04
N THR A 8 -25.53 -28.92 29.80
CA THR A 8 -25.69 -27.49 29.52
C THR A 8 -24.37 -26.75 29.70
N THR A 9 -23.60 -27.05 30.76
CA THR A 9 -22.28 -26.43 30.99
C THR A 9 -21.32 -26.73 29.84
N ILE A 10 -21.24 -27.99 29.38
CA ILE A 10 -20.38 -28.38 28.25
C ILE A 10 -20.80 -27.63 26.99
N LEU A 11 -22.11 -27.59 26.70
CA LEU A 11 -22.63 -26.92 25.51
C LEU A 11 -22.31 -25.41 25.56
N THR A 12 -22.46 -24.75 26.70
CA THR A 12 -22.11 -23.35 26.86
C THR A 12 -20.62 -23.08 26.62
N ILE A 13 -19.74 -23.93 27.17
CA ILE A 13 -18.28 -23.82 26.94
C ILE A 13 -17.95 -23.98 25.45
N VAL A 14 -18.54 -24.97 24.77
CA VAL A 14 -18.30 -25.19 23.33
C VAL A 14 -18.77 -24.00 22.50
N LEU A 15 -19.91 -23.41 22.82
CA LEU A 15 -20.44 -22.22 22.13
C LEU A 15 -19.53 -21.00 22.35
N LEU A 16 -19.03 -20.79 23.58
CA LEU A 16 -18.09 -19.69 23.88
C LEU A 16 -16.77 -19.86 23.13
N LEU A 17 -16.21 -21.07 23.08
CA LEU A 17 -14.99 -21.36 22.33
C LEU A 17 -15.19 -21.17 20.83
N ALA A 18 -16.30 -21.64 20.28
CA ALA A 18 -16.63 -21.48 18.86
C ALA A 18 -16.83 -20.02 18.47
N SER A 19 -17.51 -19.22 19.32
CA SER A 19 -17.69 -17.79 19.08
C SER A 19 -16.36 -17.03 19.19
N GLY A 20 -15.53 -17.33 20.20
CA GLY A 20 -14.20 -16.75 20.33
C GLY A 20 -13.29 -17.05 19.12
N PHE A 21 -13.31 -18.29 18.64
CA PHE A 21 -12.57 -18.69 17.45
C PHE A 21 -13.08 -17.98 16.18
N TYR A 22 -14.40 -17.86 16.03
CA TYR A 22 -15.00 -17.13 14.92
C TYR A 22 -14.59 -15.65 14.92
N PHE A 23 -14.66 -14.97 16.07
CA PHE A 23 -14.18 -13.57 16.18
C PHE A 23 -12.69 -13.45 15.90
N PHE A 24 -11.88 -14.39 16.34
CA PHE A 24 -10.44 -14.41 16.04
C PHE A 24 -10.20 -14.54 14.53
N LEU A 25 -10.89 -15.43 13.84
CA LEU A 25 -10.78 -15.55 12.37
C LEU A 25 -11.24 -14.29 11.64
N LEU A 26 -12.33 -13.66 12.09
CA LEU A 26 -12.80 -12.40 11.53
C LEU A 26 -11.75 -11.29 11.70
N THR A 27 -11.12 -11.21 12.86
CA THR A 27 -10.08 -10.20 13.14
C THR A 27 -8.88 -10.40 12.21
N ILE A 28 -8.40 -11.64 12.03
CA ILE A 28 -7.33 -11.95 11.09
C ILE A 28 -7.76 -11.55 9.67
N TRP A 29 -8.92 -11.98 9.23
CA TRP A 29 -9.42 -11.66 7.89
C TRP A 29 -9.44 -10.15 7.62
N THR A 30 -9.99 -9.37 8.53
CA THR A 30 -10.05 -7.90 8.37
C THR A 30 -8.69 -7.22 8.44
N ALA A 31 -7.73 -7.79 9.20
CA ALA A 31 -6.38 -7.25 9.33
C ALA A 31 -5.46 -7.59 8.14
N THR A 32 -5.85 -8.57 7.30
CA THR A 32 -5.01 -9.05 6.19
C THR A 32 -5.59 -8.74 4.82
N THR A 33 -6.83 -8.23 4.77
CA THR A 33 -7.51 -7.99 3.50
C THR A 33 -7.08 -6.65 2.91
N GLU A 34 -6.61 -6.69 1.69
CA GLU A 34 -6.37 -5.49 0.88
C GLU A 34 -7.66 -4.67 0.79
N THR A 35 -7.54 -3.36 0.93
CA THR A 35 -8.63 -2.41 0.78
C THR A 35 -8.39 -1.47 -0.39
N THR A 36 -9.42 -1.24 -1.17
CA THR A 36 -9.47 -0.23 -2.24
C THR A 36 -10.41 0.93 -1.90
N ASP A 37 -10.92 0.94 -0.67
CA ASP A 37 -11.83 1.99 -0.23
C ASP A 37 -11.06 3.25 0.13
N ILE A 38 -11.20 4.27 -0.69
CA ILE A 38 -10.52 5.56 -0.55
C ILE A 38 -10.71 6.24 0.82
N ARG A 39 -11.78 5.90 1.55
CA ARG A 39 -12.01 6.40 2.92
C ARG A 39 -10.97 5.91 3.91
N TYR A 40 -10.24 4.84 3.59
CA TYR A 40 -9.14 4.33 4.38
C TYR A 40 -7.80 5.02 4.10
N TYR A 41 -7.73 5.88 3.08
CA TYR A 41 -6.49 6.51 2.64
C TYR A 41 -5.69 7.14 3.79
N SER A 42 -6.31 8.03 4.56
CA SER A 42 -5.64 8.72 5.68
C SER A 42 -5.08 7.74 6.71
N ARG A 43 -5.84 6.67 7.01
CA ARG A 43 -5.39 5.65 7.95
C ARG A 43 -4.25 4.79 7.40
N ALA A 44 -4.29 4.49 6.11
CA ALA A 44 -3.21 3.77 5.44
C ALA A 44 -1.94 4.61 5.40
N TYR A 45 -2.07 5.90 5.06
CA TYR A 45 -0.96 6.84 5.07
C TYR A 45 -0.30 6.94 6.46
N ASP A 46 -1.08 7.05 7.52
CA ASP A 46 -0.59 7.12 8.91
C ASP A 46 0.24 5.87 9.33
N GLN A 47 0.17 4.76 8.59
CA GLN A 47 1.00 3.57 8.85
C GLN A 47 2.38 3.66 8.20
N ILE A 48 2.49 4.37 7.08
CA ILE A 48 3.69 4.47 6.26
C ILE A 48 4.32 5.88 6.31
N GLU A 49 3.77 6.82 7.08
CA GLU A 49 4.19 8.23 7.02
C GLU A 49 5.62 8.47 7.50
N ASP A 50 6.13 7.60 8.38
CA ASP A 50 7.47 7.69 8.94
C ASP A 50 8.52 6.89 8.12
N GLU A 51 8.09 6.22 7.02
CA GLU A 51 8.98 5.41 6.20
C GLU A 51 9.80 6.26 5.25
N ASP A 52 11.02 5.82 4.98
CA ASP A 52 11.96 6.52 4.12
C ASP A 52 11.39 6.69 2.69
N GLY A 53 11.52 7.90 2.14
CA GLY A 53 10.97 8.24 0.83
C GLY A 53 9.46 8.50 0.78
N VAL A 54 8.71 8.24 1.84
CA VAL A 54 7.26 8.52 1.92
C VAL A 54 6.99 9.89 2.53
N GLU A 55 7.64 10.22 3.66
CA GLU A 55 7.37 11.39 4.49
C GLU A 55 7.29 12.71 3.71
N ASN A 56 8.21 12.93 2.78
CA ASN A 56 8.38 14.20 2.06
C ASN A 56 7.76 14.21 0.66
N VAL A 57 7.29 13.07 0.18
CA VAL A 57 6.91 12.86 -1.22
C VAL A 57 5.46 12.48 -1.38
N PHE A 58 4.95 11.55 -0.57
CA PHE A 58 3.59 11.08 -0.72
C PHE A 58 2.59 12.12 -0.18
N PRO A 59 1.46 12.34 -0.85
CA PRO A 59 0.50 13.34 -0.40
C PRO A 59 -0.21 12.87 0.88
N ARG A 60 -0.11 13.63 1.98
CA ARG A 60 -0.87 13.35 3.22
C ARG A 60 -2.38 13.29 3.03
N ARG A 61 -2.87 13.95 2.00
CA ARG A 61 -4.27 13.98 1.60
C ARG A 61 -4.34 13.92 0.10
N ILE A 62 -5.33 13.24 -0.40
CA ILE A 62 -5.62 13.24 -1.82
C ILE A 62 -5.89 14.69 -2.25
N PRO A 63 -5.19 15.19 -3.28
CA PRO A 63 -5.40 16.55 -3.77
C PRO A 63 -6.84 16.78 -4.23
N ASP A 64 -7.36 18.00 -4.02
CA ASP A 64 -8.74 18.35 -4.39
C ASP A 64 -8.98 18.33 -5.91
N ASP A 65 -7.91 18.43 -6.70
CA ASP A 65 -7.90 18.38 -8.16
C ASP A 65 -7.63 16.97 -8.72
N ALA A 66 -7.51 15.97 -7.85
CA ALA A 66 -7.31 14.59 -8.27
C ALA A 66 -8.58 14.00 -8.90
N GLU A 67 -8.44 13.44 -10.10
CA GLU A 67 -9.48 12.71 -10.82
C GLU A 67 -9.05 11.27 -11.09
N ASN A 68 -10.01 10.39 -11.40
CA ASN A 68 -9.75 8.98 -11.72
C ASN A 68 -8.82 8.30 -10.70
N ILE A 69 -9.20 8.45 -9.43
CA ILE A 69 -8.40 7.99 -8.30
C ILE A 69 -8.51 6.48 -8.18
N ASP A 70 -7.36 5.80 -8.16
CA ASP A 70 -7.23 4.40 -7.77
C ASP A 70 -6.39 4.33 -6.50
N PHE A 71 -6.85 3.56 -5.55
CA PHE A 71 -6.19 3.37 -4.26
C PHE A 71 -6.22 1.90 -3.89
N SER A 72 -5.10 1.37 -3.43
CA SER A 72 -5.05 0.09 -2.74
C SER A 72 -4.09 0.13 -1.56
N TYR A 73 -4.45 -0.59 -0.51
CA TYR A 73 -3.63 -0.74 0.67
C TYR A 73 -3.76 -2.15 1.21
N ARG A 74 -2.63 -2.82 1.38
CA ARG A 74 -2.50 -4.11 2.04
C ARG A 74 -1.63 -3.95 3.27
N PRO A 75 -2.19 -4.10 4.48
CA PRO A 75 -1.42 -3.96 5.72
C PRO A 75 -0.44 -5.11 5.88
N GLN A 76 0.68 -4.84 6.55
CA GLN A 76 1.64 -5.87 6.95
C GLN A 76 0.97 -6.90 7.85
N PHE A 77 1.22 -8.19 7.54
CA PHE A 77 0.75 -9.29 8.37
C PHE A 77 1.73 -10.46 8.38
N LEU A 78 2.22 -10.83 9.57
CA LEU A 78 3.23 -11.87 9.77
C LEU A 78 4.51 -11.61 8.96
N GLN A 79 4.76 -12.43 7.93
CA GLN A 79 5.90 -12.30 7.01
C GLN A 79 5.47 -11.73 5.64
N GLY A 80 4.22 -11.28 5.52
CA GLY A 80 3.73 -10.58 4.33
C GLY A 80 3.98 -9.09 4.46
N GLY A 81 4.50 -8.49 3.41
CA GLY A 81 4.82 -7.07 3.37
C GLY A 81 3.60 -6.16 3.30
N GLU A 82 3.80 -4.92 3.70
CA GLU A 82 2.87 -3.83 3.50
C GLU A 82 2.95 -3.33 2.06
N VAL A 83 1.82 -3.01 1.46
CA VAL A 83 1.77 -2.39 0.13
C VAL A 83 0.79 -1.23 0.15
N PHE A 84 1.24 -0.10 -0.33
CA PHE A 84 0.42 1.09 -0.52
C PHE A 84 0.56 1.58 -1.95
N GLU A 85 -0.55 1.81 -2.61
CA GLU A 85 -0.60 2.40 -3.94
C GLU A 85 -1.70 3.45 -4.01
N LEU A 86 -1.33 4.63 -4.50
CA LEU A 86 -2.27 5.69 -4.86
C LEU A 86 -1.95 6.14 -6.27
N SER A 87 -2.94 6.14 -7.16
CA SER A 87 -2.78 6.79 -8.45
C SER A 87 -3.98 7.66 -8.79
N TYR A 88 -3.73 8.75 -9.51
CA TYR A 88 -4.77 9.67 -9.97
C TYR A 88 -4.31 10.46 -11.18
N THR A 89 -5.26 11.02 -11.91
CA THR A 89 -4.98 12.01 -12.95
C THR A 89 -5.12 13.43 -12.37
N THR A 90 -4.32 14.35 -12.88
CA THR A 90 -4.32 15.76 -12.45
C THR A 90 -4.06 16.68 -13.64
N THR A 91 -3.94 17.98 -13.43
CA THR A 91 -3.58 18.91 -14.51
C THR A 91 -2.10 18.86 -14.86
N GLU A 92 -1.75 19.24 -16.10
CA GLU A 92 -0.35 19.35 -16.56
C GLU A 92 0.46 20.30 -15.67
N GLU A 93 -0.16 21.39 -15.20
CA GLU A 93 0.47 22.34 -14.28
C GLU A 93 0.86 21.66 -12.95
N LYS A 94 -0.07 20.92 -12.36
CA LYS A 94 0.19 20.18 -11.11
C LYS A 94 1.20 19.06 -11.29
N LEU A 95 1.15 18.38 -12.42
CA LEU A 95 2.13 17.35 -12.74
C LEU A 95 3.55 17.96 -12.83
N THR A 96 3.67 19.17 -13.39
CA THR A 96 4.95 19.91 -13.44
C THR A 96 5.43 20.32 -12.05
N GLU A 97 4.53 20.74 -11.15
CA GLU A 97 4.86 21.01 -9.75
C GLU A 97 5.39 19.73 -9.07
N TRP A 98 4.71 18.60 -9.25
CA TRP A 98 5.16 17.31 -8.75
C TRP A 98 6.53 16.92 -9.27
N LYS A 99 6.78 16.99 -10.57
CA LYS A 99 8.09 16.72 -11.14
C LYS A 99 9.21 17.51 -10.49
N THR A 100 8.96 18.76 -10.13
CA THR A 100 9.94 19.62 -9.47
C THR A 100 10.29 19.11 -8.09
N VAL A 101 9.29 18.69 -7.30
CA VAL A 101 9.49 18.10 -5.97
C VAL A 101 10.21 16.76 -6.10
N LEU A 102 9.70 15.87 -6.95
CA LEU A 102 10.23 14.53 -7.14
C LEU A 102 11.69 14.54 -7.61
N THR A 103 12.04 15.45 -8.54
CA THR A 103 13.44 15.60 -9.03
C THR A 103 14.41 16.02 -7.92
N ARG A 104 13.93 16.74 -6.91
CA ARG A 104 14.77 17.17 -5.79
C ARG A 104 15.01 16.07 -4.78
N GLU A 105 13.97 15.24 -4.53
CA GLU A 105 13.97 14.24 -3.46
C GLU A 105 14.44 12.86 -3.94
N ALA A 106 14.29 12.54 -5.23
CA ALA A 106 14.61 11.22 -5.76
C ALA A 106 16.11 10.91 -5.78
N GLU A 107 16.47 9.71 -5.38
CA GLU A 107 17.83 9.18 -5.49
C GLU A 107 18.18 8.73 -6.91
N TRP A 108 17.16 8.26 -7.64
CA TRP A 108 17.31 7.84 -9.03
C TRP A 108 16.08 8.24 -9.86
N ILE A 109 16.33 8.68 -11.10
CA ILE A 109 15.28 9.07 -12.07
C ILE A 109 15.60 8.41 -13.41
N GLY A 110 14.62 7.76 -14.02
CA GLY A 110 14.76 7.13 -15.34
C GLY A 110 13.46 6.58 -15.89
N SER A 111 13.54 5.85 -16.97
CA SER A 111 12.39 5.13 -17.53
C SER A 111 12.02 3.94 -16.63
N ASN A 112 10.74 3.76 -16.35
CA ASN A 112 10.25 2.60 -15.60
C ASN A 112 10.60 1.28 -16.33
N LYS A 113 10.61 1.29 -17.67
CA LYS A 113 11.04 0.16 -18.47
C LYS A 113 12.52 -0.16 -18.26
N GLU A 114 13.39 0.85 -18.30
CA GLU A 114 14.84 0.66 -18.05
C GLU A 114 15.10 0.11 -16.65
N TRP A 115 14.36 0.55 -15.64
CA TRP A 115 14.43 0.00 -14.28
C TRP A 115 14.12 -1.50 -14.26
N HIS A 116 13.03 -1.93 -14.87
CA HIS A 116 12.63 -3.33 -14.92
C HIS A 116 13.64 -4.20 -15.68
N GLU A 117 14.15 -3.70 -16.80
CA GLU A 117 15.17 -4.40 -17.60
C GLU A 117 16.49 -4.56 -16.84
N ALA A 118 16.94 -3.51 -16.14
CA ALA A 118 18.17 -3.55 -15.34
C ALA A 118 18.09 -4.54 -14.16
N ASN A 119 16.91 -4.73 -13.58
CA ASN A 119 16.67 -5.65 -12.48
C ASN A 119 16.20 -7.05 -12.93
N HIS A 120 16.22 -7.33 -14.24
CA HIS A 120 15.79 -8.61 -14.83
C HIS A 120 14.32 -8.96 -14.60
N TRP A 121 13.48 -7.93 -14.39
CA TRP A 121 12.04 -8.09 -14.24
C TRP A 121 11.33 -7.85 -15.56
N GLY A 122 10.29 -8.64 -15.80
CA GLY A 122 9.47 -8.43 -17.00
C GLY A 122 8.73 -7.09 -16.92
N PHE A 123 8.80 -6.29 -17.99
CA PHE A 123 8.03 -5.06 -18.10
C PHE A 123 6.77 -5.30 -18.92
N HIS A 124 5.63 -4.90 -18.38
CA HIS A 124 4.32 -5.00 -19.04
C HIS A 124 3.59 -3.68 -18.82
N GLY A 125 3.36 -2.91 -19.85
CA GLY A 125 2.61 -1.66 -19.78
C GLY A 125 3.23 -0.55 -20.62
N GLU A 126 2.70 0.66 -20.44
CA GLU A 126 3.23 1.87 -21.05
C GLU A 126 4.42 2.38 -20.25
N ASP A 127 5.39 2.99 -20.94
CA ASP A 127 6.57 3.53 -20.29
C ASP A 127 6.23 4.85 -19.59
N SER A 128 6.78 5.03 -18.41
CA SER A 128 6.58 6.19 -17.57
C SER A 128 7.90 6.62 -16.94
N VAL A 129 7.99 7.87 -16.48
CA VAL A 129 9.15 8.33 -15.73
C VAL A 129 9.02 7.85 -14.30
N ARG A 130 10.04 7.12 -13.82
CA ARG A 130 10.14 6.60 -12.46
C ARG A 130 11.08 7.47 -11.63
N TYR A 131 10.62 7.88 -10.47
CA TYR A 131 11.37 8.57 -9.42
C TYR A 131 11.48 7.62 -8.25
N HIS A 132 12.68 7.23 -7.89
CA HIS A 132 12.95 6.25 -6.83
C HIS A 132 13.53 6.96 -5.61
N PHE A 133 13.04 6.69 -4.41
CA PHE A 133 13.40 7.40 -3.19
C PHE A 133 14.14 6.53 -2.20
N ASP A 134 13.75 5.29 -2.08
CA ASP A 134 14.46 4.33 -1.26
C ASP A 134 14.44 2.94 -1.89
N TRP A 135 15.54 2.24 -1.70
CA TRP A 135 15.68 0.85 -2.06
C TRP A 135 16.67 0.16 -1.14
N ASP A 136 16.18 -0.46 -0.08
CA ASP A 136 16.95 -1.47 0.63
C ASP A 136 16.66 -2.86 0.05
N GLY A 137 17.50 -3.25 -0.91
CA GLY A 137 17.44 -4.54 -1.58
C GLY A 137 17.98 -5.69 -0.74
N GLY A 138 17.74 -5.68 0.58
CA GLY A 138 18.13 -6.78 1.48
C GLY A 138 17.51 -8.11 1.04
N TYR A 139 18.30 -9.19 1.11
CA TYR A 139 17.82 -10.53 0.81
C TYR A 139 16.78 -10.94 1.87
N ASN A 140 15.52 -11.09 1.48
CA ASN A 140 14.31 -11.43 2.24
C ASN A 140 13.57 -10.27 2.92
N HIS A 141 14.07 -9.05 2.94
CA HIS A 141 13.36 -7.88 3.43
C HIS A 141 13.78 -6.72 2.55
N GLY A 142 12.87 -6.17 1.81
CA GLY A 142 13.12 -5.05 0.92
C GLY A 142 12.05 -3.99 1.11
N GLU A 143 12.49 -2.74 1.17
CA GLU A 143 11.63 -1.59 1.19
C GLU A 143 11.79 -0.83 -0.11
N TRP A 144 10.69 -0.37 -0.67
CA TRP A 144 10.68 0.29 -1.98
C TRP A 144 9.68 1.41 -1.97
N SER A 145 10.16 2.60 -2.20
CA SER A 145 9.30 3.75 -2.43
C SER A 145 9.63 4.40 -3.78
N TYR A 146 8.62 4.61 -4.59
CA TYR A 146 8.79 5.28 -5.87
C TYR A 146 7.51 5.99 -6.33
N VAL A 147 7.67 6.93 -7.25
CA VAL A 147 6.58 7.59 -7.95
C VAL A 147 6.75 7.42 -9.45
N LEU A 148 5.66 7.08 -10.14
CA LEU A 148 5.60 7.06 -11.61
C LEU A 148 4.84 8.26 -12.12
N ILE A 149 5.34 8.87 -13.20
CA ILE A 149 4.64 9.90 -13.95
C ILE A 149 4.45 9.43 -15.39
N ASP A 150 3.20 9.33 -15.79
CA ASP A 150 2.75 9.17 -17.16
C ASP A 150 2.25 10.54 -17.65
N GLU A 151 3.09 11.17 -18.49
CA GLU A 151 2.80 12.52 -19.02
C GLU A 151 1.66 12.49 -20.04
N ASP A 152 1.55 11.42 -20.81
CA ASP A 152 0.52 11.30 -21.86
C ASP A 152 -0.88 11.15 -21.25
N ALA A 153 -0.97 10.45 -20.11
CA ALA A 153 -2.20 10.28 -19.36
C ALA A 153 -2.44 11.36 -18.29
N ASN A 154 -1.50 12.29 -18.07
CA ASN A 154 -1.49 13.20 -16.93
C ASN A 154 -1.70 12.47 -15.59
N ARG A 155 -1.09 11.30 -15.44
CA ARG A 155 -1.26 10.39 -14.30
C ARG A 155 -0.02 10.35 -13.44
N ILE A 156 -0.22 10.36 -12.13
CA ILE A 156 0.82 10.12 -11.13
C ILE A 156 0.44 8.92 -10.28
N THR A 157 1.43 8.05 -9.98
CA THR A 157 1.26 6.87 -9.14
C THR A 157 2.32 6.87 -8.06
N PHE A 158 1.91 6.82 -6.81
CA PHE A 158 2.74 6.68 -5.63
C PHE A 158 2.69 5.22 -5.19
N PHE A 159 3.84 4.62 -4.97
CA PHE A 159 3.95 3.22 -4.59
C PHE A 159 4.94 3.06 -3.45
N TYR A 160 4.54 2.30 -2.42
CA TYR A 160 5.37 1.85 -1.33
C TYR A 160 5.12 0.35 -1.09
N GLU A 161 6.18 -0.38 -0.85
CA GLU A 161 6.14 -1.79 -0.47
C GLU A 161 7.28 -2.09 0.51
N ASP A 162 6.95 -2.72 1.64
CA ASP A 162 7.86 -3.34 2.60
C ASP A 162 7.55 -4.83 2.69
N TRP A 163 8.55 -5.73 2.66
CA TRP A 163 8.37 -7.19 2.73
C TRP A 163 9.60 -7.97 3.21
#